data_96497576e511e3a21020c90dbecfd034
#
_entry.id   96497576e511e3a21020c90dbecfd034
#
_cell.length_a   1.000
_cell.length_b   1.000
_cell.length_c   1.000
_cell.angle_alpha   90.00
_cell.angle_beta   90.00
_cell.angle_gamma   90.00
#
_symmetry.space_group_name_H-M   'P 1'
#
loop_
_entity.id
_entity.type
_entity.pdbx_description
1 polymer ?
#
loop_
_entity_poly.entity_id
_entity_poly.type
_entity_poly.pdbx_seq_one_letter_code
_entity_poly.pdbx_strand_id
1 'polypeptide(L)'
;NNTQIIDTTKFAFGRYYKFDIVTTVKTDAPAGKDIENTAGQIVHYYNPRTNKVEKPEKPTQKRVNSVPVPLELKFTKALAGRQLKANEFEFVLEKDGVEVERVKNDAAGKINFKKLEFGNDDLGKTYNYTVHEVTGSDATVTYDTMVATVRVSISHDGTAKAIVKNVVDAPDKEFNNKVKPPEEPKFNPEKYVVSTEKFDITGDKLVDDDSELADKYGDTNANPYADGTANNEPENLNTKTVKPGSKLVYQVWLDTKQFSATNTENIQTVGITDNYDEAKLNVNSIKVYDSVTGADVTSKFDIANTGGVITATLKAGFTKSLGDANNTQIIDTTKFAFGRYY
;
A
#
# COMPACT_ATOMS: atom_id res chain seq x y z
N ASN A 1 54.34 72.58 -3.50
CA ASN A 1 53.69 71.27 -3.23
C ASN A 1 52.75 71.44 -2.05
N ASN A 2 51.49 71.46 -2.30
CA ASN A 2 50.46 71.56 -1.24
C ASN A 2 50.14 70.13 -0.73
N THR A 3 51.04 69.60 0.10
CA THR A 3 50.85 68.29 0.70
C THR A 3 49.81 68.38 1.83
N GLN A 4 48.63 67.79 1.63
CA GLN A 4 47.60 67.75 2.66
C GLN A 4 47.85 66.60 3.60
N ILE A 5 47.67 66.80 4.88
CA ILE A 5 47.74 65.79 5.93
C ILE A 5 46.39 65.66 6.64
N ILE A 6 46.17 64.57 7.33
CA ILE A 6 44.92 64.32 8.08
C ILE A 6 44.91 65.37 9.26
N ASP A 7 43.81 66.08 9.35
CA ASP A 7 43.49 66.95 10.45
C ASP A 7 43.06 66.11 11.67
N THR A 8 43.96 66.06 12.67
CA THR A 8 43.73 65.25 13.86
C THR A 8 42.65 65.82 14.79
N THR A 9 42.19 67.04 14.52
CA THR A 9 41.04 67.63 15.23
C THR A 9 39.73 67.09 14.71
N LYS A 10 39.72 66.60 13.48
CA LYS A 10 38.55 66.03 12.79
C LYS A 10 38.57 64.51 12.72
N PHE A 11 39.77 63.92 12.76
CA PHE A 11 39.94 62.46 12.72
C PHE A 11 40.90 62.03 13.83
N ALA A 12 40.40 61.11 14.72
CA ALA A 12 41.17 60.69 15.89
C ALA A 12 42.01 59.45 15.59
N PHE A 13 43.31 59.56 15.86
CA PHE A 13 44.22 58.40 15.85
C PHE A 13 44.20 57.64 17.20
N GLY A 14 44.92 56.56 17.28
CA GLY A 14 45.06 55.76 18.49
C GLY A 14 43.84 54.92 18.86
N ARG A 15 42.94 54.65 17.90
CA ARG A 15 41.75 53.79 18.07
C ARG A 15 41.54 52.97 16.87
N TYR A 16 40.66 51.93 17.02
CA TYR A 16 40.19 51.13 15.93
C TYR A 16 38.88 51.67 15.37
N TYR A 17 38.74 51.60 14.06
CA TYR A 17 37.52 51.90 13.34
C TYR A 17 36.99 50.62 12.76
N LYS A 18 35.69 50.28 12.97
CA LYS A 18 35.01 49.11 12.45
C LYS A 18 34.23 49.49 11.18
N PHE A 19 34.44 48.73 10.16
CA PHE A 19 33.68 48.82 8.90
C PHE A 19 32.84 47.55 8.75
N ASP A 20 31.52 47.69 8.68
CA ASP A 20 30.59 46.60 8.41
C ASP A 20 30.24 46.60 6.92
N ILE A 21 30.59 45.52 6.21
CA ILE A 21 30.32 45.35 4.80
C ILE A 21 29.29 44.22 4.69
N VAL A 22 28.04 44.58 4.39
CA VAL A 22 26.95 43.64 4.20
C VAL A 22 26.95 43.15 2.75
N THR A 23 26.97 41.83 2.57
CA THR A 23 26.97 41.17 1.25
C THR A 23 25.91 40.09 1.18
N THR A 24 25.45 39.79 -0.04
CA THR A 24 24.54 38.64 -0.31
C THR A 24 25.21 37.71 -1.29
N VAL A 25 25.19 36.40 -1.00
CA VAL A 25 25.66 35.37 -1.94
C VAL A 25 24.72 35.36 -3.13
N LYS A 26 25.27 35.41 -4.35
CA LYS A 26 24.46 35.34 -5.59
C LYS A 26 23.77 34.01 -5.72
N THR A 27 22.54 33.98 -6.26
CA THR A 27 21.76 32.79 -6.47
C THR A 27 22.37 31.81 -7.49
N ASP A 28 23.22 32.32 -8.37
CA ASP A 28 23.98 31.57 -9.39
C ASP A 28 25.42 31.26 -8.96
N ALA A 29 25.78 31.48 -7.69
CA ALA A 29 27.10 31.15 -7.18
C ALA A 29 27.38 29.64 -7.35
N PRO A 30 28.53 29.25 -7.94
CA PRO A 30 28.85 27.86 -8.23
C PRO A 30 28.90 27.01 -6.96
N ALA A 31 28.14 25.90 -6.95
CA ALA A 31 28.10 24.96 -5.83
C ALA A 31 29.51 24.37 -5.58
N GLY A 32 29.85 24.21 -4.29
CA GLY A 32 31.11 23.67 -3.85
C GLY A 32 32.32 24.62 -3.95
N LYS A 33 32.13 25.83 -4.48
CA LYS A 33 33.26 26.80 -4.64
C LYS A 33 33.42 27.69 -3.41
N ASP A 34 34.70 28.05 -3.16
CA ASP A 34 35.05 29.00 -2.13
C ASP A 34 34.61 30.42 -2.50
N ILE A 35 34.13 31.14 -1.50
CA ILE A 35 33.88 32.59 -1.53
C ILE A 35 34.96 33.22 -0.73
N GLU A 36 35.88 33.89 -1.41
CA GLU A 36 37.03 34.53 -0.77
C GLU A 36 36.79 36.02 -0.56
N ASN A 37 37.11 36.52 0.63
CA ASN A 37 37.10 37.94 0.94
C ASN A 37 38.40 38.33 1.59
N THR A 38 39.03 39.33 1.00
CA THR A 38 40.25 39.97 1.54
C THR A 38 40.06 41.49 1.58
N ALA A 39 40.60 42.11 2.58
CA ALA A 39 40.62 43.54 2.71
C ALA A 39 42.08 44.03 2.92
N GLY A 40 42.32 45.27 2.77
CA GLY A 40 43.60 45.89 3.03
C GLY A 40 43.44 47.19 3.74
N GLN A 41 44.38 47.50 4.63
CA GLN A 41 44.51 48.81 5.22
C GLN A 41 45.47 49.66 4.39
N ILE A 42 45.02 50.81 3.95
CA ILE A 42 45.78 51.77 3.16
C ILE A 42 46.26 52.91 4.10
N VAL A 43 47.56 53.19 4.06
CA VAL A 43 48.14 54.36 4.76
C VAL A 43 49.01 55.07 3.79
N HIS A 44 48.72 56.33 3.54
CA HIS A 44 49.60 57.20 2.78
C HIS A 44 50.28 58.12 3.77
N TYR A 45 51.63 58.22 3.74
CA TYR A 45 52.35 59.09 4.57
C TYR A 45 53.45 59.84 3.79
N TYR A 46 53.70 61.10 4.13
CA TYR A 46 54.78 61.86 3.57
C TYR A 46 56.12 61.49 4.27
N ASN A 47 57.07 61.03 3.48
CA ASN A 47 58.41 60.73 3.98
C ASN A 47 59.31 61.94 3.77
N PRO A 48 59.70 62.63 4.81
CA PRO A 48 60.51 63.85 4.70
C PRO A 48 61.97 63.59 4.23
N ARG A 49 62.43 62.35 4.36
CA ARG A 49 63.76 61.94 3.89
C ARG A 49 63.82 61.74 2.37
N THR A 50 62.79 61.26 1.79
CA THR A 50 62.73 61.03 0.36
C THR A 50 61.95 62.08 -0.40
N ASN A 51 61.35 63.03 0.31
CA ASN A 51 60.48 64.11 -0.17
C ASN A 51 59.32 63.52 -1.07
N LYS A 52 58.82 62.33 -0.71
CA LYS A 52 57.77 61.62 -1.45
C LYS A 52 56.66 61.21 -0.52
N VAL A 53 55.42 60.95 -1.12
CA VAL A 53 54.35 60.31 -0.46
C VAL A 53 54.49 58.80 -0.73
N GLU A 54 54.62 58.04 0.33
CA GLU A 54 54.71 56.62 0.31
C GLU A 54 53.28 56.03 0.59
N LYS A 55 52.97 54.90 -0.04
CA LYS A 55 51.62 54.34 -0.03
C LYS A 55 51.66 52.83 0.32
N PRO A 56 52.10 52.46 1.51
CA PRO A 56 52.03 51.06 1.91
C PRO A 56 50.59 50.59 2.07
N GLU A 57 50.36 49.43 1.64
CA GLU A 57 49.10 48.68 1.85
C GLU A 57 49.43 47.37 2.59
N LYS A 58 48.67 47.07 3.62
CA LYS A 58 48.80 45.82 4.36
C LYS A 58 47.49 45.05 4.24
N PRO A 59 47.48 43.86 3.63
CA PRO A 59 46.31 43.03 3.57
C PRO A 59 45.92 42.52 4.95
N THR A 60 44.62 42.32 5.16
CA THR A 60 44.10 41.60 6.31
C THR A 60 44.24 40.10 6.09
N GLN A 61 43.86 39.33 7.10
CA GLN A 61 43.69 37.89 6.92
C GLN A 61 42.57 37.62 5.91
N LYS A 62 42.80 36.65 5.00
CA LYS A 62 41.79 36.13 4.11
C LYS A 62 40.73 35.39 4.91
N ARG A 63 39.46 35.59 4.59
CA ARG A 63 38.32 34.85 5.09
C ARG A 63 37.70 34.06 3.93
N VAL A 64 37.27 32.85 4.22
CA VAL A 64 36.76 31.95 3.21
C VAL A 64 35.45 31.34 3.74
N ASN A 65 34.42 31.41 2.93
CA ASN A 65 33.18 30.67 3.05
C ASN A 65 33.06 29.71 1.85
N SER A 66 32.08 28.86 1.85
CA SER A 66 31.81 27.97 0.70
C SER A 66 30.34 27.96 0.34
N VAL A 67 30.06 27.73 -0.93
CA VAL A 67 28.71 27.39 -1.41
C VAL A 67 28.50 25.88 -1.21
N PRO A 68 27.41 25.44 -0.57
CA PRO A 68 27.21 24.03 -0.32
C PRO A 68 27.03 23.23 -1.63
N VAL A 69 27.36 21.93 -1.58
CA VAL A 69 27.15 20.98 -2.68
C VAL A 69 25.85 20.23 -2.44
N PRO A 70 24.87 20.36 -3.34
CA PRO A 70 23.59 19.65 -3.19
C PRO A 70 23.66 18.19 -3.65
N LEU A 71 22.83 17.34 -3.04
CA LEU A 71 22.54 15.97 -3.48
C LEU A 71 21.04 15.72 -3.46
N GLU A 72 20.49 15.31 -4.59
CA GLU A 72 19.11 14.83 -4.68
C GLU A 72 19.12 13.29 -4.63
N LEU A 73 18.35 12.73 -3.70
CA LEU A 73 18.07 11.31 -3.63
C LEU A 73 16.82 11.03 -4.44
N LYS A 74 16.93 10.21 -5.49
CA LYS A 74 15.83 9.89 -6.40
C LYS A 74 15.47 8.43 -6.25
N PHE A 75 14.26 8.19 -5.75
CA PHE A 75 13.66 6.87 -5.61
C PHE A 75 12.30 6.85 -6.26
N THR A 76 11.82 5.65 -6.58
CA THR A 76 10.51 5.44 -7.19
C THR A 76 9.75 4.33 -6.46
N LYS A 77 8.43 4.38 -6.61
CA LYS A 77 7.49 3.38 -6.13
C LYS A 77 6.72 2.79 -7.29
N ALA A 78 6.69 1.47 -7.38
CA ALA A 78 5.81 0.73 -8.26
C ALA A 78 4.81 -0.12 -7.45
N LEU A 79 3.62 -0.34 -8.00
CA LEU A 79 2.58 -1.21 -7.44
C LEU A 79 2.03 -2.11 -8.55
N ALA A 80 2.25 -3.41 -8.44
CA ALA A 80 1.68 -4.40 -9.33
C ALA A 80 0.27 -4.81 -8.88
N GLY A 81 -0.64 -5.02 -9.83
CA GLY A 81 -2.00 -5.53 -9.59
C GLY A 81 -3.10 -4.46 -9.58
N ARG A 82 -2.79 -3.20 -9.35
CA ARG A 82 -3.68 -2.05 -9.52
C ARG A 82 -2.92 -0.75 -9.70
N GLN A 83 -3.64 0.30 -10.02
CA GLN A 83 -3.05 1.63 -10.16
C GLN A 83 -2.58 2.17 -8.80
N LEU A 84 -1.36 2.71 -8.79
CA LEU A 84 -0.78 3.43 -7.65
C LEU A 84 -1.51 4.78 -7.46
N LYS A 85 -1.74 5.14 -6.20
CA LYS A 85 -2.32 6.43 -5.82
C LYS A 85 -1.26 7.33 -5.17
N ALA A 86 -1.46 8.65 -5.26
CA ALA A 86 -0.63 9.58 -4.51
C ALA A 86 -0.83 9.42 -3.00
N ASN A 87 0.24 9.59 -2.23
CA ASN A 87 0.26 9.51 -0.77
C ASN A 87 -0.14 8.15 -0.18
N GLU A 88 0.01 7.09 -0.95
CA GLU A 88 -0.42 5.75 -0.55
C GLU A 88 0.62 5.02 0.30
N PHE A 89 1.90 5.13 -0.05
CA PHE A 89 3.00 4.49 0.66
C PHE A 89 3.94 5.53 1.26
N GLU A 90 4.52 5.20 2.39
CA GLU A 90 5.38 6.10 3.16
C GLU A 90 6.81 5.58 3.19
N PHE A 91 7.78 6.49 3.08
CA PHE A 91 9.21 6.21 3.01
C PHE A 91 9.97 7.03 4.03
N VAL A 92 10.94 6.40 4.66
CA VAL A 92 11.81 7.01 5.65
C VAL A 92 13.21 7.13 5.08
N LEU A 93 13.78 8.33 5.19
CA LEU A 93 15.19 8.59 4.99
C LEU A 93 15.87 8.66 6.34
N GLU A 94 16.89 7.84 6.53
CA GLU A 94 17.75 7.90 7.71
C GLU A 94 19.17 8.34 7.32
N LYS A 95 19.82 8.99 8.26
CA LYS A 95 21.25 9.32 8.20
C LYS A 95 21.96 8.64 9.37
N ASP A 96 22.86 7.72 9.06
CA ASP A 96 23.61 6.95 10.07
C ASP A 96 22.69 6.29 11.12
N GLY A 97 21.53 5.79 10.68
CA GLY A 97 20.53 5.11 11.51
C GLY A 97 19.56 6.03 12.26
N VAL A 98 19.58 7.34 11.97
CA VAL A 98 18.66 8.30 12.57
C VAL A 98 17.73 8.87 11.48
N GLU A 99 16.42 8.78 11.70
CA GLU A 99 15.42 9.36 10.80
C GLU A 99 15.65 10.87 10.62
N VAL A 100 15.75 11.31 9.37
CA VAL A 100 15.93 12.72 9.01
C VAL A 100 14.76 13.27 8.21
N GLU A 101 14.04 12.41 7.48
CA GLU A 101 12.87 12.81 6.71
C GLU A 101 11.94 11.64 6.45
N ARG A 102 10.65 11.94 6.36
CA ARG A 102 9.58 11.01 6.04
C ARG A 102 8.69 11.62 4.96
N VAL A 103 8.47 10.87 3.89
CA VAL A 103 7.71 11.34 2.72
C VAL A 103 6.81 10.25 2.17
N LYS A 104 5.86 10.63 1.32
CA LYS A 104 5.00 9.70 0.59
C LYS A 104 5.22 9.83 -0.90
N ASN A 105 4.88 8.77 -1.65
CA ASN A 105 4.95 8.76 -3.10
C ASN A 105 3.95 9.76 -3.73
N ASP A 106 4.29 10.33 -4.88
CA ASP A 106 3.33 11.00 -5.74
C ASP A 106 2.54 9.99 -6.62
N ALA A 107 1.59 10.47 -7.41
CA ALA A 107 0.78 9.63 -8.29
C ALA A 107 1.58 8.94 -9.41
N ALA A 108 2.75 9.47 -9.76
CA ALA A 108 3.68 8.89 -10.74
C ALA A 108 4.70 7.94 -10.09
N GLY A 109 4.59 7.71 -8.78
CA GLY A 109 5.50 6.85 -8.04
C GLY A 109 6.80 7.52 -7.61
N LYS A 110 6.97 8.84 -7.78
CA LYS A 110 8.19 9.52 -7.32
C LYS A 110 8.18 9.67 -5.81
N ILE A 111 9.34 9.44 -5.19
CA ILE A 111 9.60 9.63 -3.77
C ILE A 111 10.55 10.84 -3.67
N ASN A 112 10.02 11.97 -3.24
CA ASN A 112 10.72 13.25 -3.29
C ASN A 112 11.18 13.68 -1.90
N PHE A 113 12.45 13.38 -1.58
CA PHE A 113 13.13 13.92 -0.41
C PHE A 113 13.68 15.31 -0.67
N LYS A 114 13.86 16.10 0.39
CA LYS A 114 14.58 17.39 0.31
C LYS A 114 16.00 17.17 -0.14
N LYS A 115 16.53 18.17 -0.82
CA LYS A 115 17.95 18.16 -1.20
C LYS A 115 18.81 18.16 0.05
N LEU A 116 19.78 17.25 0.09
CA LEU A 116 20.84 17.26 1.06
C LEU A 116 21.89 18.28 0.63
N GLU A 117 22.48 19.01 1.56
CA GLU A 117 23.51 20.00 1.29
C GLU A 117 24.72 19.74 2.16
N PHE A 118 25.91 19.80 1.56
CA PHE A 118 27.18 19.54 2.23
C PHE A 118 28.10 20.75 2.12
N GLY A 119 28.63 21.19 3.25
CA GLY A 119 29.50 22.35 3.36
C GLY A 119 30.88 22.04 3.95
N ASN A 120 31.62 23.09 4.35
CA ASN A 120 32.94 22.93 4.95
C ASN A 120 32.94 22.12 6.25
N ASP A 121 31.83 22.13 6.97
CA ASP A 121 31.68 21.37 8.22
C ASP A 121 31.59 19.86 7.99
N ASP A 122 31.37 19.44 6.74
CA ASP A 122 31.25 18.05 6.34
C ASP A 122 32.57 17.48 5.77
N LEU A 123 33.58 18.29 5.61
CA LEU A 123 34.86 17.86 5.06
C LEU A 123 35.49 16.71 5.85
N GLY A 124 35.93 15.69 5.13
CA GLY A 124 36.51 14.48 5.70
C GLY A 124 35.51 13.49 6.30
N LYS A 125 34.22 13.82 6.29
CA LYS A 125 33.17 12.95 6.80
C LYS A 125 32.61 12.05 5.71
N THR A 126 32.09 10.91 6.14
CA THR A 126 31.30 9.97 5.33
C THR A 126 29.98 9.72 6.03
N TYR A 127 28.90 9.78 5.29
CA TYR A 127 27.54 9.54 5.75
C TYR A 127 26.92 8.36 5.04
N ASN A 128 26.19 7.53 5.77
CA ASN A 128 25.39 6.45 5.23
C ASN A 128 23.92 6.84 5.32
N TYR A 129 23.29 6.99 4.18
CA TYR A 129 21.86 7.22 4.09
C TYR A 129 21.17 5.92 3.75
N THR A 130 20.10 5.61 4.44
CA THR A 130 19.22 4.49 4.12
C THR A 130 17.83 5.00 3.81
N VAL A 131 17.19 4.38 2.82
CA VAL A 131 15.79 4.61 2.48
C VAL A 131 15.07 3.28 2.55
N HIS A 132 13.96 3.24 3.26
CA HIS A 132 13.10 2.07 3.34
C HIS A 132 11.63 2.47 3.31
N GLU A 133 10.78 1.55 2.91
CA GLU A 133 9.33 1.72 2.95
C GLU A 133 8.79 1.34 4.34
N VAL A 134 7.84 2.11 4.84
CA VAL A 134 7.10 1.77 6.06
C VAL A 134 6.05 0.73 5.71
N THR A 135 6.11 -0.44 6.35
CA THR A 135 5.08 -1.46 6.19
C THR A 135 3.74 -0.93 6.68
N GLY A 136 2.77 -0.84 5.77
CA GLY A 136 1.41 -0.40 6.09
C GLY A 136 0.55 -1.51 6.67
N SER A 137 -0.70 -1.18 6.95
CA SER A 137 -1.69 -2.11 7.54
C SER A 137 -2.59 -2.82 6.49
N ASP A 138 -2.44 -2.52 5.20
CA ASP A 138 -3.23 -3.17 4.15
C ASP A 138 -2.76 -4.61 3.94
N ALA A 139 -3.53 -5.57 4.48
CA ALA A 139 -3.21 -6.99 4.39
C ALA A 139 -3.29 -7.55 2.96
N THR A 140 -3.92 -6.82 2.03
CA THR A 140 -4.02 -7.20 0.62
C THR A 140 -2.77 -6.83 -0.18
N VAL A 141 -1.82 -6.09 0.42
CA VAL A 141 -0.58 -5.68 -0.22
C VAL A 141 0.60 -6.45 0.37
N THR A 142 1.45 -6.95 -0.50
CA THR A 142 2.80 -7.38 -0.14
C THR A 142 3.72 -6.18 -0.29
N TYR A 143 4.28 -5.71 0.82
CA TYR A 143 5.16 -4.55 0.88
C TYR A 143 6.60 -4.95 0.52
N ASP A 144 7.33 -4.01 -0.09
CA ASP A 144 8.76 -4.16 -0.33
C ASP A 144 9.53 -4.09 0.99
N THR A 145 10.50 -4.96 1.16
CA THR A 145 11.38 -4.99 2.33
C THR A 145 12.79 -4.44 2.04
N MET A 146 12.96 -3.85 0.85
CA MET A 146 14.23 -3.27 0.44
C MET A 146 14.66 -2.15 1.39
N VAL A 147 15.95 -2.14 1.72
CA VAL A 147 16.64 -1.02 2.36
C VAL A 147 17.72 -0.54 1.39
N ALA A 148 17.45 0.58 0.74
CA ALA A 148 18.38 1.18 -0.20
C ALA A 148 19.43 1.99 0.55
N THR A 149 20.72 1.76 0.30
CA THR A 149 21.82 2.45 0.98
C THR A 149 22.57 3.34 0.00
N VAL A 150 22.75 4.62 0.38
CA VAL A 150 23.53 5.61 -0.34
C VAL A 150 24.64 6.12 0.58
N ARG A 151 25.89 5.93 0.16
CA ARG A 151 27.05 6.41 0.91
C ARG A 151 27.62 7.67 0.28
N VAL A 152 27.80 8.71 1.08
CA VAL A 152 28.30 10.02 0.63
C VAL A 152 29.54 10.39 1.40
N SER A 153 30.67 10.57 0.70
CA SER A 153 31.92 11.06 1.28
C SER A 153 32.21 12.47 0.80
N ILE A 154 32.59 13.35 1.69
CA ILE A 154 32.86 14.77 1.42
C ILE A 154 34.36 15.01 1.54
N SER A 155 34.95 15.53 0.48
CA SER A 155 36.36 15.90 0.43
C SER A 155 36.56 17.27 -0.17
N HIS A 156 37.78 17.80 -0.01
CA HIS A 156 38.19 19.03 -0.66
C HIS A 156 38.92 18.69 -1.96
N ASP A 157 38.57 19.36 -3.06
CA ASP A 157 39.38 19.32 -4.27
C ASP A 157 40.68 20.13 -4.02
N GLY A 158 41.80 19.41 -3.91
CA GLY A 158 43.10 20.02 -3.54
C GLY A 158 43.62 21.07 -4.52
N THR A 159 43.11 21.08 -5.77
CA THR A 159 43.56 22.01 -6.82
C THR A 159 42.64 23.20 -7.00
N ALA A 160 41.32 23.01 -6.88
CA ALA A 160 40.29 24.00 -7.16
C ALA A 160 39.66 24.60 -5.90
N LYS A 161 40.11 24.21 -4.71
CA LYS A 161 39.56 24.68 -3.41
C LYS A 161 38.03 24.57 -3.39
N ALA A 162 37.51 23.42 -3.80
CA ALA A 162 36.09 23.15 -3.90
C ALA A 162 35.70 21.97 -3.03
N ILE A 163 34.51 22.00 -2.47
CA ILE A 163 33.91 20.85 -1.81
C ILE A 163 33.45 19.87 -2.88
N VAL A 164 33.84 18.63 -2.75
CA VAL A 164 33.47 17.54 -3.65
C VAL A 164 32.74 16.46 -2.85
N LYS A 165 31.59 16.05 -3.36
CA LYS A 165 30.90 14.85 -2.87
C LYS A 165 31.22 13.66 -3.75
N ASN A 166 31.57 12.55 -3.15
CA ASN A 166 31.70 11.27 -3.80
C ASN A 166 30.52 10.38 -3.31
N VAL A 167 29.69 9.94 -4.25
CA VAL A 167 28.46 9.21 -3.96
C VAL A 167 28.60 7.77 -4.46
N VAL A 168 28.44 6.80 -3.56
CA VAL A 168 28.17 5.40 -3.90
C VAL A 168 26.68 5.20 -3.74
N ASP A 169 25.99 5.08 -4.86
CA ASP A 169 24.53 5.04 -4.93
C ASP A 169 23.99 3.62 -4.68
N ALA A 170 22.71 3.54 -4.28
CA ALA A 170 22.02 2.28 -4.16
C ALA A 170 21.90 1.59 -5.54
N PRO A 171 22.14 0.26 -5.62
CA PRO A 171 22.02 -0.48 -6.87
C PRO A 171 20.57 -0.58 -7.36
N ASP A 172 19.62 -0.56 -6.44
CA ASP A 172 18.19 -0.52 -6.69
C ASP A 172 17.57 0.69 -6.00
N LYS A 173 16.68 1.36 -6.70
CA LYS A 173 16.00 2.59 -6.26
C LYS A 173 14.49 2.54 -6.45
N GLU A 174 13.96 1.39 -6.84
CA GLU A 174 12.54 1.20 -7.03
C GLU A 174 11.98 0.27 -5.97
N PHE A 175 11.04 0.77 -5.18
CA PHE A 175 10.29 -0.01 -4.20
C PHE A 175 9.09 -0.65 -4.89
N ASN A 176 9.01 -1.98 -4.84
CA ASN A 176 8.05 -2.78 -5.60
C ASN A 176 7.05 -3.48 -4.67
N ASN A 177 5.82 -2.93 -4.59
CA ASN A 177 4.72 -3.62 -3.91
C ASN A 177 3.87 -4.41 -4.89
N LYS A 178 3.19 -5.41 -4.38
CA LYS A 178 2.28 -6.23 -5.16
C LYS A 178 0.96 -6.41 -4.41
N VAL A 179 -0.15 -6.18 -5.09
CA VAL A 179 -1.47 -6.55 -4.59
C VAL A 179 -1.59 -8.06 -4.67
N LYS A 180 -1.95 -8.69 -3.54
CA LYS A 180 -2.24 -10.12 -3.50
C LYS A 180 -3.50 -10.39 -4.30
N PRO A 181 -3.55 -11.46 -5.10
CA PRO A 181 -4.79 -11.87 -5.71
C PRO A 181 -5.84 -12.14 -4.61
N PRO A 182 -7.12 -11.89 -4.86
CA PRO A 182 -8.18 -12.32 -3.96
C PRO A 182 -8.05 -13.81 -3.67
N GLU A 183 -8.28 -14.22 -2.42
CA GLU A 183 -8.40 -15.65 -2.13
C GLU A 183 -9.65 -16.18 -2.83
N GLU A 184 -9.50 -17.34 -3.49
CA GLU A 184 -10.64 -18.03 -4.08
C GLU A 184 -11.60 -18.44 -2.97
N PRO A 185 -12.93 -18.27 -3.16
CA PRO A 185 -13.91 -18.75 -2.20
C PRO A 185 -13.79 -20.27 -2.04
N LYS A 186 -13.68 -20.72 -0.80
CA LYS A 186 -13.71 -22.17 -0.49
C LYS A 186 -15.15 -22.57 -0.26
N PHE A 187 -15.60 -23.62 -0.92
CA PHE A 187 -16.94 -24.17 -0.77
C PHE A 187 -16.92 -25.66 -1.06
N ASN A 188 -17.85 -26.35 -0.43
CA ASN A 188 -17.97 -27.79 -0.50
C ASN A 188 -19.46 -28.16 -0.56
N PRO A 189 -20.08 -28.14 -1.76
CA PRO A 189 -21.49 -28.48 -1.92
C PRO A 189 -21.73 -29.97 -1.72
N GLU A 190 -22.89 -30.27 -1.23
CA GLU A 190 -23.30 -31.64 -0.95
C GLU A 190 -24.62 -31.99 -1.59
N LYS A 191 -24.84 -33.30 -1.84
CA LYS A 191 -26.09 -33.80 -2.37
C LYS A 191 -26.50 -35.08 -1.67
N TYR A 192 -27.74 -35.07 -1.19
CA TYR A 192 -28.39 -36.24 -0.56
C TYR A 192 -29.68 -36.57 -1.28
N VAL A 193 -30.15 -37.80 -1.09
CA VAL A 193 -31.49 -38.22 -1.46
C VAL A 193 -32.18 -38.80 -0.24
N VAL A 194 -33.34 -38.22 0.12
CA VAL A 194 -34.10 -38.63 1.30
C VAL A 194 -35.53 -39.00 0.93
N SER A 195 -36.22 -39.76 1.80
CA SER A 195 -37.63 -40.05 1.60
C SER A 195 -38.50 -38.84 1.93
N THR A 196 -39.72 -38.82 1.36
CA THR A 196 -40.70 -37.76 1.69
C THR A 196 -41.22 -37.87 3.13
N GLU A 197 -41.01 -38.99 3.81
CA GLU A 197 -41.35 -39.16 5.23
C GLU A 197 -40.44 -38.31 6.13
N LYS A 198 -39.26 -37.97 5.62
CA LYS A 198 -38.26 -37.14 6.30
C LYS A 198 -38.20 -35.70 5.81
N PHE A 199 -39.19 -35.32 4.98
CA PHE A 199 -39.32 -33.95 4.49
C PHE A 199 -40.79 -33.52 4.57
N ASP A 200 -41.08 -32.50 5.36
CA ASP A 200 -42.41 -31.93 5.46
C ASP A 200 -42.76 -31.12 4.20
N ILE A 201 -43.48 -31.74 3.30
CA ILE A 201 -43.93 -31.08 2.07
C ILE A 201 -45.08 -30.10 2.33
N THR A 202 -45.82 -30.25 3.43
CA THR A 202 -46.98 -29.40 3.78
C THR A 202 -46.59 -28.12 4.44
N GLY A 203 -45.50 -28.13 5.22
CA GLY A 203 -45.00 -26.96 5.94
C GLY A 203 -43.87 -26.18 5.23
N ASP A 204 -43.41 -26.71 4.07
CA ASP A 204 -42.26 -26.17 3.34
C ASP A 204 -41.02 -25.98 4.24
N LYS A 205 -40.85 -26.86 5.21
CA LYS A 205 -39.72 -26.85 6.15
C LYS A 205 -38.94 -28.16 6.02
N LEU A 206 -37.63 -28.07 6.30
CA LEU A 206 -36.88 -29.27 6.70
C LEU A 206 -37.56 -29.78 7.97
N VAL A 207 -37.99 -31.05 7.98
CA VAL A 207 -38.64 -31.60 9.16
C VAL A 207 -37.65 -31.71 10.28
N ASP A 208 -37.89 -30.93 11.31
CA ASP A 208 -37.10 -30.92 12.54
C ASP A 208 -37.61 -31.95 13.57
N ASP A 209 -38.33 -32.93 13.14
CA ASP A 209 -38.86 -33.97 14.06
C ASP A 209 -37.85 -35.08 14.32
N ASP A 210 -36.77 -35.07 13.58
CA ASP A 210 -35.63 -35.95 13.79
C ASP A 210 -34.44 -35.13 14.22
N SER A 211 -34.14 -35.15 15.51
CA SER A 211 -32.96 -34.50 16.08
C SER A 211 -31.66 -34.90 15.37
N GLU A 212 -31.62 -36.10 14.82
CA GLU A 212 -30.44 -36.56 14.05
C GLU A 212 -30.32 -35.86 12.69
N LEU A 213 -31.42 -35.49 12.02
CA LEU A 213 -31.38 -34.71 10.79
C LEU A 213 -31.07 -33.24 11.08
N ALA A 214 -31.67 -32.65 12.09
CA ALA A 214 -31.37 -31.29 12.56
C ALA A 214 -29.92 -31.21 12.99
N ASP A 215 -29.40 -32.19 13.72
CA ASP A 215 -28.02 -32.26 14.14
C ASP A 215 -27.05 -32.45 12.97
N LYS A 216 -27.45 -33.14 11.92
CA LYS A 216 -26.59 -33.41 10.75
C LYS A 216 -26.63 -32.30 9.69
N TYR A 217 -27.78 -31.70 9.46
CA TYR A 217 -27.99 -30.81 8.32
C TYR A 217 -28.47 -29.40 8.73
N GLY A 218 -29.05 -29.25 9.89
CA GLY A 218 -29.64 -28.01 10.39
C GLY A 218 -28.84 -27.31 11.49
N ASP A 219 -27.88 -27.98 12.09
CA ASP A 219 -27.07 -27.39 13.12
C ASP A 219 -26.14 -26.32 12.50
N THR A 220 -26.19 -25.13 13.08
CA THR A 220 -25.37 -23.98 12.70
C THR A 220 -23.87 -24.24 12.80
N ASN A 221 -23.47 -25.30 13.48
CA ASN A 221 -22.09 -25.72 13.66
C ASN A 221 -21.71 -26.99 12.91
N ALA A 222 -22.68 -27.72 12.39
CA ALA A 222 -22.39 -28.92 11.63
C ALA A 222 -22.07 -28.54 10.18
N ASN A 223 -20.82 -28.60 9.83
CA ASN A 223 -20.43 -28.98 8.48
C ASN A 223 -20.84 -30.44 8.33
N PRO A 224 -21.78 -30.81 7.43
CA PRO A 224 -22.14 -32.19 7.21
C PRO A 224 -20.94 -33.09 6.83
N TYR A 225 -19.78 -32.51 6.54
CA TYR A 225 -18.50 -33.17 6.30
C TYR A 225 -17.47 -33.05 7.42
N ALA A 226 -17.77 -32.32 8.53
CA ALA A 226 -16.74 -32.04 9.53
C ALA A 226 -16.19 -33.26 10.23
N ASP A 227 -16.90 -34.39 10.20
CA ASP A 227 -16.46 -35.63 10.81
C ASP A 227 -15.76 -36.60 9.84
N GLY A 228 -15.66 -36.25 8.54
CA GLY A 228 -15.02 -37.09 7.53
C GLY A 228 -15.75 -38.42 7.27
N THR A 229 -16.94 -38.56 7.80
CA THR A 229 -17.77 -39.77 7.65
C THR A 229 -19.00 -39.44 6.80
N ALA A 230 -18.77 -39.26 5.49
CA ALA A 230 -19.82 -39.07 4.49
C ALA A 230 -20.85 -40.21 4.43
N ASN A 231 -20.86 -41.11 5.40
CA ASN A 231 -21.66 -42.34 5.38
C ASN A 231 -22.54 -42.50 6.62
N ASN A 232 -22.61 -41.55 7.52
CA ASN A 232 -23.40 -41.65 8.76
C ASN A 232 -24.82 -41.07 8.61
N GLU A 233 -25.38 -41.12 7.39
CA GLU A 233 -26.71 -40.61 7.17
C GLU A 233 -27.66 -41.78 7.05
N PRO A 234 -28.28 -42.23 8.14
CA PRO A 234 -29.24 -43.35 8.10
C PRO A 234 -30.43 -43.04 7.20
N GLU A 235 -30.64 -41.78 6.87
CA GLU A 235 -31.73 -41.25 6.07
C GLU A 235 -31.40 -41.10 4.58
N ASN A 236 -30.12 -41.17 4.22
CA ASN A 236 -29.68 -41.07 2.84
C ASN A 236 -30.08 -42.37 2.09
N LEU A 237 -30.97 -42.22 1.09
CA LEU A 237 -31.40 -43.29 0.23
C LEU A 237 -30.42 -43.57 -0.91
N ASN A 238 -29.26 -42.94 -0.93
CA ASN A 238 -28.25 -43.20 -1.94
C ASN A 238 -27.92 -44.70 -2.02
N THR A 239 -27.83 -45.26 -3.23
CA THR A 239 -27.65 -46.69 -3.50
C THR A 239 -28.81 -47.60 -3.12
N LYS A 240 -29.91 -47.09 -2.55
CA LYS A 240 -31.09 -47.90 -2.20
C LYS A 240 -31.99 -48.09 -3.40
N THR A 241 -32.68 -49.22 -3.42
CA THR A 241 -33.69 -49.52 -4.43
C THR A 241 -34.98 -48.78 -4.09
N VAL A 242 -35.51 -48.04 -5.06
CA VAL A 242 -36.79 -47.34 -4.95
C VAL A 242 -37.81 -47.91 -5.93
N LYS A 243 -39.07 -47.91 -5.56
CA LYS A 243 -40.17 -48.45 -6.39
C LYS A 243 -40.69 -47.39 -7.36
N PRO A 244 -41.17 -47.77 -8.56
CA PRO A 244 -41.91 -46.84 -9.39
C PRO A 244 -43.07 -46.19 -8.61
N GLY A 245 -43.22 -44.86 -8.75
CA GLY A 245 -44.19 -44.07 -8.01
C GLY A 245 -43.72 -43.56 -6.65
N SER A 246 -42.55 -43.99 -6.16
CA SER A 246 -41.96 -43.40 -4.93
C SER A 246 -41.64 -41.93 -5.13
N LYS A 247 -41.88 -41.14 -4.10
CA LYS A 247 -41.44 -39.75 -4.05
C LYS A 247 -40.08 -39.67 -3.36
N LEU A 248 -39.17 -38.95 -3.96
CA LEU A 248 -37.81 -38.73 -3.46
C LEU A 248 -37.59 -37.24 -3.32
N VAL A 249 -36.83 -36.83 -2.31
CA VAL A 249 -36.32 -35.47 -2.18
C VAL A 249 -34.81 -35.50 -2.40
N TYR A 250 -34.34 -34.82 -3.43
CA TYR A 250 -32.93 -34.55 -3.63
C TYR A 250 -32.59 -33.23 -2.97
N GLN A 251 -31.72 -33.26 -1.96
CA GLN A 251 -31.22 -32.09 -1.27
C GLN A 251 -29.84 -31.74 -1.83
N VAL A 252 -29.70 -30.55 -2.35
CA VAL A 252 -28.41 -29.99 -2.80
C VAL A 252 -28.08 -28.82 -1.89
N TRP A 253 -26.97 -28.91 -1.19
CA TRP A 253 -26.56 -27.95 -0.18
C TRP A 253 -25.57 -26.97 -0.78
N LEU A 254 -25.99 -25.72 -0.99
CA LEU A 254 -25.14 -24.61 -1.41
C LEU A 254 -24.31 -24.16 -0.21
N ASP A 255 -23.03 -24.47 -0.22
CA ASP A 255 -22.11 -24.08 0.85
C ASP A 255 -21.64 -22.64 0.70
N THR A 256 -22.06 -21.77 1.62
CA THR A 256 -21.51 -20.42 1.79
C THR A 256 -20.83 -20.26 3.16
N LYS A 257 -20.66 -21.36 3.91
CA LYS A 257 -20.21 -21.32 5.32
C LYS A 257 -18.77 -20.82 5.45
N GLN A 258 -17.92 -21.18 4.51
CA GLN A 258 -16.50 -20.81 4.52
C GLN A 258 -16.22 -19.47 3.84
N PHE A 259 -17.24 -18.76 3.36
CA PHE A 259 -17.03 -17.45 2.77
C PHE A 259 -16.67 -16.46 3.87
N SER A 260 -15.43 -15.94 3.82
CA SER A 260 -14.93 -14.94 4.76
C SER A 260 -15.34 -13.52 4.34
N ALA A 261 -15.24 -12.56 5.24
CA ALA A 261 -15.51 -11.16 4.93
C ALA A 261 -14.62 -10.63 3.80
N THR A 262 -13.39 -11.16 3.65
CA THR A 262 -12.44 -10.73 2.62
C THR A 262 -12.76 -11.27 1.23
N ASN A 263 -13.34 -12.46 1.11
CA ASN A 263 -13.68 -13.01 -0.21
C ASN A 263 -15.14 -12.78 -0.61
N THR A 264 -16.04 -12.42 0.33
CA THR A 264 -17.41 -12.02 0.00
C THR A 264 -17.49 -10.74 -0.81
N GLU A 265 -16.50 -9.86 -0.69
CA GLU A 265 -16.42 -8.60 -1.43
C GLU A 265 -16.26 -8.76 -2.95
N ASN A 266 -15.99 -9.98 -3.43
CA ASN A 266 -15.76 -10.27 -4.84
C ASN A 266 -16.75 -11.27 -5.43
N ILE A 267 -17.66 -11.85 -4.65
CA ILE A 267 -18.62 -12.84 -5.12
C ILE A 267 -19.74 -12.14 -5.87
N GLN A 268 -19.92 -12.48 -7.13
CA GLN A 268 -20.91 -11.88 -8.01
C GLN A 268 -22.24 -12.64 -7.97
N THR A 269 -22.19 -13.96 -7.88
CA THR A 269 -23.38 -14.82 -7.78
C THR A 269 -23.06 -16.11 -7.04
N VAL A 270 -24.08 -16.74 -6.51
CA VAL A 270 -24.04 -18.10 -5.95
C VAL A 270 -25.26 -18.87 -6.44
N GLY A 271 -25.14 -20.17 -6.51
CA GLY A 271 -26.24 -21.03 -6.95
C GLY A 271 -25.81 -22.48 -7.07
N ILE A 272 -26.75 -23.32 -7.49
CA ILE A 272 -26.53 -24.74 -7.75
C ILE A 272 -26.93 -25.10 -9.19
N THR A 273 -26.36 -26.19 -9.67
CA THR A 273 -26.85 -26.91 -10.84
C THR A 273 -27.09 -28.35 -10.45
N ASP A 274 -28.16 -28.93 -10.93
CA ASP A 274 -28.49 -30.36 -10.75
C ASP A 274 -28.91 -30.96 -12.07
N ASN A 275 -28.19 -32.00 -12.51
CA ASN A 275 -28.52 -32.76 -13.69
C ASN A 275 -29.18 -34.08 -13.24
N TYR A 276 -30.47 -34.22 -13.52
CA TYR A 276 -31.26 -35.40 -13.16
C TYR A 276 -31.62 -36.24 -14.39
N ASP A 277 -31.97 -37.51 -14.20
CA ASP A 277 -32.40 -38.40 -15.26
C ASP A 277 -33.89 -38.14 -15.59
N GLU A 278 -34.14 -37.25 -16.55
CA GLU A 278 -35.47 -36.82 -16.97
C GLU A 278 -36.32 -37.96 -17.60
N ALA A 279 -35.66 -39.01 -18.02
CA ALA A 279 -36.37 -40.20 -18.52
C ALA A 279 -37.00 -41.04 -17.41
N LYS A 280 -36.55 -40.84 -16.15
CA LYS A 280 -36.97 -41.63 -14.99
C LYS A 280 -37.57 -40.81 -13.85
N LEU A 281 -37.34 -39.51 -13.83
CA LEU A 281 -37.76 -38.64 -12.74
C LEU A 281 -38.62 -37.48 -13.28
N ASN A 282 -39.68 -37.16 -12.55
CA ASN A 282 -40.46 -35.94 -12.75
C ASN A 282 -40.17 -34.99 -11.59
N VAL A 283 -39.79 -33.74 -11.88
CA VAL A 283 -39.62 -32.70 -10.87
C VAL A 283 -40.99 -32.15 -10.52
N ASN A 284 -41.42 -32.32 -9.27
CA ASN A 284 -42.72 -31.84 -8.80
C ASN A 284 -42.63 -30.41 -8.24
N SER A 285 -41.56 -30.10 -7.49
CA SER A 285 -41.31 -28.77 -6.93
C SER A 285 -39.82 -28.58 -6.67
N ILE A 286 -39.40 -27.33 -6.61
CA ILE A 286 -38.05 -26.91 -6.23
C ILE A 286 -38.22 -25.84 -5.19
N LYS A 287 -37.59 -26.01 -4.04
CA LYS A 287 -37.60 -25.05 -2.92
C LYS A 287 -36.19 -24.81 -2.44
N VAL A 288 -35.95 -23.61 -1.93
CA VAL A 288 -34.66 -23.24 -1.32
C VAL A 288 -34.92 -22.80 0.09
N TYR A 289 -34.18 -23.35 1.04
CA TYR A 289 -34.31 -23.04 2.46
C TYR A 289 -33.01 -22.49 3.01
N ASP A 290 -33.10 -21.53 3.91
CA ASP A 290 -31.98 -21.07 4.73
C ASP A 290 -31.77 -22.06 5.87
N SER A 291 -30.62 -22.74 5.93
CA SER A 291 -30.34 -23.78 6.92
C SER A 291 -30.30 -23.29 8.38
N VAL A 292 -30.06 -22.01 8.60
CA VAL A 292 -30.01 -21.43 9.96
C VAL A 292 -31.42 -21.12 10.48
N THR A 293 -32.28 -20.64 9.60
CA THR A 293 -33.64 -20.18 10.00
C THR A 293 -34.75 -21.13 9.64
N GLY A 294 -34.48 -22.10 8.76
CA GLY A 294 -35.49 -22.99 8.16
C GLY A 294 -36.49 -22.26 7.25
N ALA A 295 -36.24 -21.00 6.94
CA ALA A 295 -37.17 -20.21 6.16
C ALA A 295 -37.10 -20.57 4.66
N ASP A 296 -38.26 -20.63 3.99
CA ASP A 296 -38.32 -20.70 2.53
C ASP A 296 -37.81 -19.35 1.95
N VAL A 297 -36.71 -19.44 1.23
CA VAL A 297 -36.06 -18.33 0.54
C VAL A 297 -36.06 -18.52 -0.98
N THR A 298 -36.91 -19.41 -1.50
CA THR A 298 -37.02 -19.71 -2.93
C THR A 298 -37.19 -18.45 -3.78
N SER A 299 -37.93 -17.47 -3.29
CA SER A 299 -38.16 -16.18 -3.97
C SER A 299 -36.90 -15.38 -4.25
N LYS A 300 -35.80 -15.67 -3.56
CA LYS A 300 -34.51 -14.99 -3.75
C LYS A 300 -33.74 -15.54 -4.96
N PHE A 301 -34.14 -16.70 -5.49
CA PHE A 301 -33.44 -17.39 -6.58
C PHE A 301 -34.22 -17.35 -7.88
N ASP A 302 -33.49 -17.25 -8.98
CA ASP A 302 -33.99 -17.56 -10.33
C ASP A 302 -33.79 -19.04 -10.57
N ILE A 303 -34.91 -19.76 -10.71
CA ILE A 303 -34.90 -21.20 -10.86
C ILE A 303 -35.36 -21.55 -12.26
N ALA A 304 -34.59 -22.38 -12.96
CA ALA A 304 -34.93 -22.95 -14.26
C ALA A 304 -34.73 -24.44 -14.24
N ASN A 305 -35.56 -25.15 -15.04
CA ASN A 305 -35.42 -26.56 -15.32
C ASN A 305 -35.52 -26.73 -16.83
N THR A 306 -34.43 -27.06 -17.48
CA THR A 306 -34.35 -27.15 -18.93
C THR A 306 -33.47 -28.33 -19.34
N GLY A 307 -34.05 -29.27 -20.12
CA GLY A 307 -33.30 -30.42 -20.67
C GLY A 307 -32.65 -31.30 -19.59
N GLY A 308 -33.37 -31.59 -18.50
CA GLY A 308 -32.86 -32.42 -17.41
C GLY A 308 -31.90 -31.70 -16.46
N VAL A 309 -31.64 -30.37 -16.65
CA VAL A 309 -30.79 -29.59 -15.79
C VAL A 309 -31.60 -28.55 -15.03
N ILE A 310 -31.55 -28.62 -13.72
CA ILE A 310 -32.05 -27.60 -12.81
C ILE A 310 -30.93 -26.63 -12.52
N THR A 311 -31.22 -25.33 -12.58
CA THR A 311 -30.35 -24.27 -12.08
C THR A 311 -31.10 -23.43 -11.09
N ALA A 312 -30.46 -23.06 -9.98
CA ALA A 312 -30.99 -22.07 -9.05
C ALA A 312 -29.89 -21.09 -8.74
N THR A 313 -30.03 -19.83 -9.17
CA THR A 313 -29.03 -18.77 -9.02
C THR A 313 -29.61 -17.58 -8.27
N LEU A 314 -28.84 -16.96 -7.42
CA LEU A 314 -29.27 -15.77 -6.67
C LEU A 314 -29.64 -14.64 -7.64
N LYS A 315 -30.82 -14.02 -7.43
CA LYS A 315 -31.31 -12.93 -8.26
C LYS A 315 -30.45 -11.69 -8.20
N ALA A 316 -30.35 -10.95 -9.29
CA ALA A 316 -29.64 -9.69 -9.40
C ALA A 316 -30.12 -8.63 -8.38
N GLY A 317 -31.36 -8.69 -7.89
CA GLY A 317 -31.88 -7.81 -6.85
C GLY A 317 -31.14 -7.89 -5.50
N PHE A 318 -30.30 -8.90 -5.31
CA PHE A 318 -29.48 -9.13 -4.12
C PHE A 318 -28.02 -8.72 -4.33
N THR A 319 -27.71 -7.99 -5.40
CA THR A 319 -26.39 -7.45 -5.67
C THR A 319 -26.33 -5.95 -5.42
N LYS A 320 -25.12 -5.43 -5.33
CA LYS A 320 -24.77 -4.00 -5.30
C LYS A 320 -23.59 -3.73 -6.24
N SER A 321 -23.46 -2.50 -6.75
CA SER A 321 -22.31 -2.09 -7.52
C SER A 321 -21.09 -1.89 -6.62
N LEU A 322 -19.91 -2.30 -7.11
CA LEU A 322 -18.62 -1.95 -6.52
C LEU A 322 -18.24 -0.47 -6.73
N GLY A 323 -18.94 0.22 -7.68
CA GLY A 323 -18.60 1.60 -8.04
C GLY A 323 -17.32 1.72 -8.90
N ASP A 324 -16.86 0.62 -9.48
CA ASP A 324 -15.77 0.59 -10.44
C ASP A 324 -16.21 1.06 -11.84
N ALA A 325 -15.24 1.28 -12.75
CA ALA A 325 -15.49 1.75 -14.11
C ALA A 325 -16.36 0.77 -14.93
N ASN A 326 -16.39 -0.52 -14.56
CA ASN A 326 -17.14 -1.57 -15.25
C ASN A 326 -18.53 -1.78 -14.63
N ASN A 327 -18.87 -1.05 -13.56
CA ASN A 327 -20.09 -1.25 -12.78
C ASN A 327 -20.29 -2.70 -12.33
N THR A 328 -19.18 -3.33 -11.89
CA THR A 328 -19.18 -4.73 -11.45
C THR A 328 -20.18 -4.91 -10.31
N GLN A 329 -21.05 -5.91 -10.46
CA GLN A 329 -22.05 -6.25 -9.46
C GLN A 329 -21.52 -7.37 -8.57
N ILE A 330 -21.65 -7.20 -7.27
CA ILE A 330 -21.31 -8.22 -6.25
C ILE A 330 -22.50 -8.45 -5.33
N ILE A 331 -22.52 -9.56 -4.63
CA ILE A 331 -23.59 -9.87 -3.68
C ILE A 331 -23.61 -8.84 -2.54
N ASP A 332 -24.78 -8.30 -2.27
CA ASP A 332 -25.02 -7.40 -1.16
C ASP A 332 -25.27 -8.21 0.13
N THR A 333 -24.27 -8.29 0.99
CA THR A 333 -24.30 -9.06 2.24
C THR A 333 -25.33 -8.54 3.26
N THR A 334 -25.90 -7.36 3.04
CA THR A 334 -27.02 -6.86 3.84
C THR A 334 -28.37 -7.47 3.44
N LYS A 335 -28.47 -8.01 2.23
CA LYS A 335 -29.68 -8.61 1.67
C LYS A 335 -29.61 -10.13 1.59
N PHE A 336 -28.41 -10.69 1.38
CA PHE A 336 -28.16 -12.12 1.32
C PHE A 336 -27.02 -12.49 2.27
N ALA A 337 -27.29 -13.37 3.21
CA ALA A 337 -26.34 -13.74 4.25
C ALA A 337 -25.42 -14.87 3.78
N PHE A 338 -24.14 -14.76 4.05
CA PHE A 338 -23.19 -15.85 3.97
C PHE A 338 -22.96 -16.52 5.32
N GLY A 339 -22.06 -17.49 5.36
CA GLY A 339 -21.72 -18.21 6.57
C GLY A 339 -22.71 -19.32 6.93
N ARG A 340 -23.48 -19.83 5.96
CA ARG A 340 -24.52 -20.86 6.11
C ARG A 340 -24.68 -21.69 4.85
N TYR A 341 -25.53 -22.70 4.95
CA TYR A 341 -25.98 -23.47 3.79
C TYR A 341 -27.36 -22.97 3.29
N TYR A 342 -27.65 -23.21 2.05
CA TYR A 342 -28.94 -23.04 1.42
C TYR A 342 -29.34 -24.29 0.68
#